data_92c74c620d3daa1841666bf92fefa948
#
_entry.id   92c74c620d3daa1841666bf92fefa948
#
_cell.length_a   1.000
_cell.length_b   1.000
_cell.length_c   1.000
_cell.angle_alpha   90.00
_cell.angle_beta   90.00
_cell.angle_gamma   90.00
#
_symmetry.space_group_name_H-M   'P 1'
#
loop_
_entity.id
_entity.type
_entity.pdbx_description
1 polymer ?
#
loop_
_entity_poly.entity_id
_entity_poly.type
_entity_poly.pdbx_seq_one_letter_code
_entity_poly.pdbx_strand_id
1 'polypeptide(L)'
;MRRVLVVVWVLQVCVLLMQADSSSTQDHTTKDRTTTAIPSSQLYQDLPESLQNNLLLQTPAEQNAPINPKTKYIQLANNLPIYILPAYYSFSPPYSRNDIPVEMKFQVSFRVVFLEQLVCKYCNFDFAYTQTHWFQIYNAKDSKPMRDINFSPSFMFNYTKQLAFLGGYITTMRLGYIHLSNGERKDNLVVGEADIRNDGLSKDDPGWLRRSKSIDRFIAQIDWQRGRFGLSLRAWVPVGKHLISDMGDNDNLTSYIGFGDMALSYEYKRHLFELYVNNIFNNYFSKEYWDWKGRLELGYTYRLSKRVGIYFQVIHGFGDSLYEFNYSLTRAGSGLRLNF
;
A
#
# COMPACT_ATOMS: atom_id res chain seq x y z
N MET A 1 12.99 15.47 -15.91
CA MET A 1 13.39 14.38 -16.82
C MET A 1 13.83 13.10 -16.10
N ARG A 2 14.72 13.11 -15.09
CA ARG A 2 15.14 11.86 -14.38
C ARG A 2 14.01 11.10 -13.68
N ARG A 3 12.97 11.78 -13.17
CA ARG A 3 11.82 11.17 -12.45
C ARG A 3 10.95 10.28 -13.36
N VAL A 4 10.78 10.66 -14.62
CA VAL A 4 10.03 9.89 -15.62
C VAL A 4 10.81 8.64 -16.04
N LEU A 5 12.15 8.72 -16.07
CA LEU A 5 13.01 7.62 -16.50
C LEU A 5 12.90 6.37 -15.59
N VAL A 6 12.75 6.53 -14.28
CA VAL A 6 12.63 5.37 -13.37
C VAL A 6 11.31 4.64 -13.58
N VAL A 7 10.20 5.37 -13.72
CA VAL A 7 8.88 4.74 -13.99
C VAL A 7 8.83 4.16 -15.38
N VAL A 8 9.39 4.86 -16.37
CA VAL A 8 9.52 4.34 -17.75
C VAL A 8 10.42 3.10 -17.76
N TRP A 9 11.49 3.06 -16.97
CA TRP A 9 12.38 1.90 -16.87
C TRP A 9 11.67 0.70 -16.21
N VAL A 10 10.93 0.92 -15.12
CA VAL A 10 10.10 -0.13 -14.48
C VAL A 10 9.02 -0.62 -15.46
N LEU A 11 8.36 0.29 -16.17
CA LEU A 11 7.39 -0.05 -17.21
C LEU A 11 8.02 -0.85 -18.36
N GLN A 12 9.19 -0.45 -18.83
CA GLN A 12 9.94 -1.17 -19.88
C GLN A 12 10.37 -2.56 -19.43
N VAL A 13 10.83 -2.73 -18.18
CA VAL A 13 11.17 -4.04 -17.63
C VAL A 13 9.93 -4.94 -17.55
N CYS A 14 8.79 -4.41 -17.12
CA CYS A 14 7.53 -5.16 -17.11
C CYS A 14 7.10 -5.58 -18.53
N VAL A 15 7.19 -4.69 -19.51
CA VAL A 15 6.85 -4.97 -20.92
C VAL A 15 7.82 -5.98 -21.52
N LEU A 16 9.13 -5.86 -21.26
CA LEU A 16 10.15 -6.81 -21.74
C LEU A 16 9.95 -8.20 -21.15
N LEU A 17 9.59 -8.31 -19.86
CA LEU A 17 9.28 -9.59 -19.22
C LEU A 17 8.00 -10.22 -19.82
N MET A 18 7.01 -9.41 -20.20
CA MET A 18 5.80 -9.89 -20.89
C MET A 18 6.11 -10.35 -22.33
N GLN A 19 7.02 -9.67 -23.03
CA GLN A 19 7.43 -10.04 -24.40
C GLN A 19 8.31 -11.28 -24.45
N ALA A 20 9.17 -11.52 -23.47
CA ALA A 20 10.00 -12.72 -23.37
C ALA A 20 9.17 -14.00 -23.29
N ASP A 21 7.93 -13.91 -22.80
CA ASP A 21 7.02 -15.04 -22.69
C ASP A 21 6.30 -15.38 -24.01
N SER A 22 6.15 -14.42 -24.92
CA SER A 22 5.53 -14.62 -26.25
C SER A 22 6.45 -15.27 -27.26
N SER A 23 7.76 -15.24 -27.02
CA SER A 23 8.78 -15.83 -27.92
C SER A 23 9.15 -17.28 -27.60
N SER A 24 8.68 -17.85 -26.49
CA SER A 24 9.03 -19.21 -26.06
C SER A 24 8.08 -20.32 -26.55
N THR A 25 7.14 -20.01 -27.45
CA THR A 25 6.17 -20.99 -28.00
C THR A 25 6.55 -21.53 -29.36
N GLN A 26 7.82 -21.52 -29.77
CA GLN A 26 8.29 -22.25 -30.92
C GLN A 26 9.18 -23.41 -30.51
N ASP A 27 8.60 -24.59 -30.60
CA ASP A 27 9.10 -25.93 -30.94
C ASP A 27 10.62 -26.22 -30.79
N HIS A 28 10.96 -27.03 -29.79
CA HIS A 28 12.08 -27.97 -29.94
C HIS A 28 11.79 -29.26 -29.17
N THR A 29 11.35 -30.24 -29.96
CA THR A 29 11.58 -31.67 -29.65
C THR A 29 13.05 -31.93 -29.65
N THR A 30 13.68 -32.29 -28.49
CA THR A 30 14.78 -33.23 -28.39
C THR A 30 15.11 -33.59 -26.93
N LYS A 31 14.99 -34.89 -26.66
CA LYS A 31 15.77 -35.78 -25.81
C LYS A 31 16.20 -35.38 -24.39
N ASP A 32 15.61 -36.11 -23.46
CA ASP A 32 16.19 -36.75 -22.29
C ASP A 32 17.47 -36.15 -21.67
N ARG A 33 17.25 -35.49 -20.53
CA ARG A 33 18.13 -35.58 -19.37
C ARG A 33 17.29 -35.50 -18.10
N THR A 34 17.20 -36.61 -17.40
CA THR A 34 16.64 -36.77 -16.05
C THR A 34 17.37 -35.86 -15.06
N THR A 35 16.83 -34.66 -14.87
CA THR A 35 17.05 -33.87 -13.67
C THR A 35 15.71 -33.89 -12.96
N THR A 36 15.65 -34.58 -11.83
CA THR A 36 14.48 -34.63 -10.95
C THR A 36 14.15 -33.19 -10.48
N ALA A 37 13.35 -32.52 -11.29
CA ALA A 37 12.72 -31.30 -10.88
C ALA A 37 11.73 -31.68 -9.78
N ILE A 38 11.92 -31.17 -8.56
CA ILE A 38 10.95 -31.23 -7.47
C ILE A 38 9.66 -30.60 -8.03
N PRO A 39 8.53 -31.34 -8.04
CA PRO A 39 7.27 -30.76 -8.56
C PRO A 39 6.95 -29.48 -7.79
N SER A 40 6.63 -28.42 -8.50
CA SER A 40 6.28 -27.11 -7.93
C SER A 40 5.17 -27.21 -6.87
N SER A 41 4.33 -28.24 -6.92
CA SER A 41 3.31 -28.56 -5.92
C SER A 41 3.85 -28.93 -4.54
N GLN A 42 5.06 -29.49 -4.42
CA GLN A 42 5.65 -29.84 -3.12
C GLN A 42 6.25 -28.62 -2.39
N LEU A 43 6.82 -27.66 -3.12
CA LEU A 43 7.31 -26.40 -2.53
C LEU A 43 6.20 -25.55 -1.93
N TYR A 44 4.95 -25.73 -2.39
CA TYR A 44 3.79 -25.01 -1.89
C TYR A 44 3.16 -25.65 -0.64
N GLN A 45 3.31 -26.94 -0.44
CA GLN A 45 2.81 -27.62 0.75
C GLN A 45 3.56 -27.25 2.03
N ASP A 46 4.79 -26.75 1.89
CA ASP A 46 5.63 -26.31 3.02
C ASP A 46 5.42 -24.83 3.37
N LEU A 47 4.61 -24.07 2.60
CA LEU A 47 4.25 -22.70 2.97
C LEU A 47 3.16 -22.72 4.06
N PRO A 48 3.27 -21.90 5.10
CA PRO A 48 2.19 -21.72 6.06
C PRO A 48 0.88 -21.42 5.35
N GLU A 49 -0.19 -22.13 5.70
CA GLU A 49 -1.53 -22.02 5.09
C GLU A 49 -2.09 -20.59 5.10
N SER A 50 -1.57 -19.76 5.98
CA SER A 50 -1.88 -18.35 6.13
C SER A 50 -1.21 -17.44 5.08
N LEU A 51 -0.07 -17.84 4.53
CA LEU A 51 0.55 -17.16 3.39
C LEU A 51 -0.18 -17.49 2.09
N GLN A 52 -0.83 -18.65 2.03
CA GLN A 52 -1.66 -19.03 0.89
C GLN A 52 -2.92 -18.15 0.75
N ASN A 53 -3.41 -17.59 1.84
CA ASN A 53 -4.64 -16.78 1.90
C ASN A 53 -4.36 -15.26 2.03
N ASN A 54 -3.10 -14.83 2.05
CA ASN A 54 -2.78 -13.40 2.08
C ASN A 54 -2.68 -12.87 0.66
N LEU A 55 -3.17 -11.67 0.46
CA LEU A 55 -3.29 -10.93 -0.77
C LEU A 55 -2.03 -10.76 -1.60
N LEU A 56 -0.89 -10.95 -0.98
CA LEU A 56 0.40 -11.00 -1.67
C LEU A 56 0.67 -12.40 -2.25
N LEU A 57 -0.16 -13.41 -1.94
CA LEU A 57 0.17 -14.81 -2.12
C LEU A 57 -1.06 -15.67 -2.43
N GLN A 58 -1.73 -15.41 -3.52
CA GLN A 58 -2.58 -16.44 -4.12
C GLN A 58 -1.68 -17.54 -4.65
N THR A 59 -1.89 -18.78 -4.19
CA THR A 59 -1.13 -19.92 -4.71
C THR A 59 -1.45 -20.15 -6.18
N PRO A 60 -0.52 -20.70 -6.98
CA PRO A 60 -0.83 -21.13 -8.35
C PRO A 60 -1.95 -22.15 -8.43
N ALA A 61 -2.20 -22.94 -7.37
CA ALA A 61 -3.31 -23.87 -7.29
C ALA A 61 -4.67 -23.14 -7.21
N GLU A 62 -4.75 -22.03 -6.48
CA GLU A 62 -5.96 -21.19 -6.43
C GLU A 62 -6.11 -20.34 -7.70
N GLN A 63 -4.99 -19.90 -8.28
CA GLN A 63 -4.99 -19.22 -9.59
C GLN A 63 -5.37 -20.16 -10.74
N ASN A 64 -5.09 -21.47 -10.63
CA ASN A 64 -5.40 -22.50 -11.62
C ASN A 64 -6.61 -23.36 -11.24
N ALA A 65 -7.24 -23.14 -10.07
CA ALA A 65 -8.49 -23.80 -9.75
C ALA A 65 -9.51 -23.54 -10.89
N PRO A 66 -10.22 -24.57 -11.37
CA PRO A 66 -11.20 -24.37 -12.43
C PRO A 66 -12.23 -23.36 -11.92
N ILE A 67 -12.27 -22.20 -12.58
CA ILE A 67 -13.17 -21.11 -12.26
C ILE A 67 -14.58 -21.69 -12.30
N ASN A 68 -15.27 -21.64 -11.17
CA ASN A 68 -16.68 -22.03 -11.14
C ASN A 68 -17.40 -21.16 -12.19
N PRO A 69 -17.97 -21.74 -13.26
CA PRO A 69 -18.54 -20.96 -14.35
C PRO A 69 -19.67 -20.02 -13.92
N LYS A 70 -20.16 -20.14 -12.69
CA LYS A 70 -21.16 -19.25 -12.08
C LYS A 70 -20.58 -18.00 -11.42
N THR A 71 -19.26 -17.94 -11.16
CA THR A 71 -18.57 -16.78 -10.52
C THR A 71 -17.57 -16.09 -11.44
N LYS A 72 -17.71 -16.27 -12.73
CA LYS A 72 -16.72 -15.99 -13.78
C LYS A 72 -16.28 -14.53 -13.92
N TYR A 73 -16.88 -13.55 -13.24
CA TYR A 73 -16.67 -12.15 -13.56
C TYR A 73 -16.35 -11.22 -12.39
N ILE A 74 -16.59 -11.60 -11.15
CA ILE A 74 -16.36 -10.74 -9.98
C ILE A 74 -15.93 -11.60 -8.79
N GLN A 75 -14.71 -11.36 -8.27
CA GLN A 75 -14.22 -11.96 -7.03
C GLN A 75 -13.88 -10.87 -6.02
N LEU A 76 -14.41 -11.03 -4.80
CA LEU A 76 -14.05 -10.16 -3.69
C LEU A 76 -12.79 -10.72 -3.02
N ALA A 77 -11.79 -9.89 -2.84
CA ALA A 77 -10.53 -10.23 -2.21
C ALA A 77 -10.11 -9.13 -1.22
N ASN A 78 -9.19 -9.48 -0.34
CA ASN A 78 -8.56 -8.45 0.50
C ASN A 78 -7.69 -7.51 -0.36
N ASN A 79 -7.48 -6.30 0.07
CA ASN A 79 -6.51 -5.37 -0.53
C ASN A 79 -5.42 -5.01 0.48
N LEU A 80 -5.75 -4.22 1.49
CA LEU A 80 -4.90 -3.92 2.63
C LEU A 80 -5.50 -4.51 3.92
N PRO A 81 -4.76 -4.58 5.02
CA PRO A 81 -5.29 -5.08 6.28
C PRO A 81 -6.57 -4.37 6.70
N ILE A 82 -7.56 -5.12 7.17
CA ILE A 82 -8.74 -4.57 7.84
C ILE A 82 -8.48 -4.67 9.33
N TYR A 83 -8.51 -3.53 10.03
CA TYR A 83 -8.24 -3.52 11.46
C TYR A 83 -9.03 -2.43 12.20
N ILE A 84 -9.15 -2.61 13.49
CA ILE A 84 -9.62 -1.61 14.43
C ILE A 84 -8.64 -1.53 15.61
N LEU A 85 -8.16 -0.34 15.92
CA LEU A 85 -7.31 0.01 17.07
C LEU A 85 -8.13 0.92 17.98
N PRO A 86 -8.83 0.38 18.98
CA PRO A 86 -9.67 1.19 19.88
C PRO A 86 -8.87 2.25 20.63
N ALA A 87 -7.64 1.95 21.02
CA ALA A 87 -6.72 2.88 21.64
C ALA A 87 -5.47 3.03 20.77
N TYR A 88 -5.38 4.14 20.07
CA TYR A 88 -4.24 4.55 19.24
C TYR A 88 -3.66 5.82 19.83
N TYR A 89 -2.54 5.68 20.53
CA TYR A 89 -1.94 6.73 21.36
C TYR A 89 -0.81 7.44 20.64
N SER A 90 -0.79 8.77 20.72
CA SER A 90 0.28 9.63 20.22
C SER A 90 1.27 9.97 21.35
N PHE A 91 2.53 9.56 21.19
CA PHE A 91 3.64 9.96 22.07
C PHE A 91 4.16 11.36 21.73
N SER A 92 3.87 11.83 20.54
CA SER A 92 4.11 13.21 20.13
C SER A 92 2.91 14.09 20.51
N PRO A 93 3.11 15.40 20.73
CA PRO A 93 2.00 16.31 20.89
C PRO A 93 1.03 16.20 19.71
N PRO A 94 -0.29 16.24 19.91
CA PRO A 94 -1.24 16.26 18.80
C PRO A 94 -0.99 17.43 17.85
N TYR A 95 -1.27 17.24 16.56
CA TYR A 95 -1.12 18.30 15.54
C TYR A 95 -2.00 19.52 15.82
N SER A 96 -3.28 19.29 16.14
CA SER A 96 -4.16 20.33 16.66
C SER A 96 -4.08 20.34 18.20
N ARG A 97 -4.10 21.56 18.78
CA ARG A 97 -4.13 21.73 20.24
C ARG A 97 -5.46 21.28 20.87
N ASN A 98 -6.50 21.18 20.04
CA ASN A 98 -7.82 20.71 20.46
C ASN A 98 -7.90 19.18 20.52
N ASP A 99 -7.02 18.48 19.81
CA ASP A 99 -6.96 17.01 19.82
C ASP A 99 -6.34 16.50 21.13
N ILE A 100 -6.79 15.31 21.54
CA ILE A 100 -6.19 14.58 22.64
C ILE A 100 -5.25 13.49 22.10
N PRO A 101 -4.27 13.02 22.90
CA PRO A 101 -3.28 12.06 22.40
C PRO A 101 -3.83 10.66 22.12
N VAL A 102 -5.02 10.32 22.58
CA VAL A 102 -5.64 9.00 22.37
C VAL A 102 -6.84 9.12 21.45
N GLU A 103 -6.88 8.25 20.44
CA GLU A 103 -7.99 8.18 19.49
C GLU A 103 -8.26 6.72 19.09
N MET A 104 -9.35 6.49 18.40
CA MET A 104 -9.62 5.23 17.70
C MET A 104 -9.16 5.36 16.26
N LYS A 105 -8.42 4.35 15.75
CA LYS A 105 -8.05 4.23 14.34
C LYS A 105 -8.62 2.93 13.78
N PHE A 106 -9.24 2.98 12.59
CA PHE A 106 -9.62 1.77 11.90
C PHE A 106 -9.45 1.89 10.39
N GLN A 107 -9.28 0.76 9.74
CA GLN A 107 -9.13 0.65 8.29
C GLN A 107 -10.05 -0.41 7.74
N VAL A 108 -10.78 -0.07 6.70
CA VAL A 108 -11.56 -1.00 5.87
C VAL A 108 -10.94 -1.02 4.48
N SER A 109 -10.76 -2.22 3.94
CA SER A 109 -10.15 -2.37 2.61
C SER A 109 -10.71 -3.60 1.92
N PHE A 110 -11.02 -3.47 0.63
CA PHE A 110 -11.45 -4.59 -0.20
C PHE A 110 -10.96 -4.40 -1.64
N ARG A 111 -10.98 -5.48 -2.39
CA ARG A 111 -10.63 -5.53 -3.81
C ARG A 111 -11.64 -6.40 -4.55
N VAL A 112 -12.04 -5.93 -5.72
CA VAL A 112 -12.92 -6.66 -6.64
C VAL A 112 -12.14 -6.95 -7.90
N VAL A 113 -11.83 -8.22 -8.14
CA VAL A 113 -11.15 -8.67 -9.36
C VAL A 113 -12.20 -8.91 -10.43
N PHE A 114 -11.95 -8.40 -11.62
CA PHE A 114 -12.83 -8.51 -12.77
C PHE A 114 -12.01 -8.59 -14.08
N LEU A 115 -12.67 -8.92 -15.18
CA LEU A 115 -12.06 -9.07 -16.52
C LEU A 115 -10.83 -9.99 -16.49
N GLU A 116 -10.97 -11.14 -15.84
CA GLU A 116 -9.92 -12.16 -15.81
C GLU A 116 -9.67 -12.71 -17.21
N GLN A 117 -8.37 -12.89 -17.54
CA GLN A 117 -7.90 -13.46 -18.79
C GLN A 117 -8.34 -12.74 -20.06
N LEU A 118 -8.81 -11.46 -19.97
CA LEU A 118 -9.25 -10.70 -21.14
C LEU A 118 -8.09 -10.38 -22.09
N VAL A 119 -6.95 -9.98 -21.54
CA VAL A 119 -5.77 -9.56 -22.31
C VAL A 119 -4.76 -10.70 -22.44
N CYS A 120 -4.53 -11.46 -21.39
CA CYS A 120 -3.65 -12.62 -21.36
C CYS A 120 -4.08 -13.64 -20.29
N LYS A 121 -3.57 -14.88 -20.37
CA LYS A 121 -3.92 -15.98 -19.45
C LYS A 121 -3.71 -15.64 -17.95
N TYR A 122 -2.71 -14.82 -17.64
CA TYR A 122 -2.34 -14.43 -16.27
C TYR A 122 -2.70 -13.00 -15.95
N CYS A 123 -3.54 -12.35 -16.77
CA CYS A 123 -3.92 -10.96 -16.63
C CYS A 123 -5.31 -10.84 -16.05
N ASN A 124 -5.47 -9.86 -15.16
CA ASN A 124 -6.78 -9.43 -14.70
C ASN A 124 -6.77 -7.92 -14.39
N PHE A 125 -7.95 -7.37 -14.22
CA PHE A 125 -8.15 -6.02 -13.72
C PHE A 125 -8.79 -6.08 -12.34
N ASP A 126 -8.46 -5.16 -11.48
CA ASP A 126 -9.17 -4.99 -10.22
C ASP A 126 -9.51 -3.53 -9.93
N PHE A 127 -10.59 -3.37 -9.19
CA PHE A 127 -10.89 -2.17 -8.45
C PHE A 127 -10.64 -2.45 -6.97
N ALA A 128 -9.87 -1.61 -6.31
CA ALA A 128 -9.71 -1.70 -4.87
C ALA A 128 -10.08 -0.38 -4.19
N TYR A 129 -10.55 -0.50 -2.96
CA TYR A 129 -10.92 0.63 -2.13
C TYR A 129 -10.38 0.43 -0.73
N THR A 130 -9.71 1.45 -0.23
CA THR A 130 -9.26 1.49 1.17
C THR A 130 -9.73 2.78 1.80
N GLN A 131 -10.19 2.68 3.02
CA GLN A 131 -10.62 3.81 3.83
C GLN A 131 -10.05 3.68 5.23
N THR A 132 -9.33 4.72 5.68
CA THR A 132 -8.74 4.78 7.02
C THR A 132 -9.35 5.96 7.78
N HIS A 133 -9.70 5.72 9.01
CA HIS A 133 -10.37 6.69 9.88
C HIS A 133 -9.59 6.92 11.16
N TRP A 134 -9.59 8.18 11.62
CA TRP A 134 -9.08 8.61 12.91
C TRP A 134 -10.16 9.34 13.66
N PHE A 135 -10.58 8.79 14.81
CA PHE A 135 -11.68 9.27 15.62
C PHE A 135 -11.24 9.66 17.01
N GLN A 136 -11.48 10.91 17.37
CA GLN A 136 -11.28 11.50 18.71
C GLN A 136 -12.45 11.16 19.66
N ILE A 137 -12.91 9.89 19.67
CA ILE A 137 -14.10 9.46 20.43
C ILE A 137 -13.98 9.70 21.95
N TYR A 138 -12.76 9.82 22.45
CA TYR A 138 -12.47 10.08 23.88
C TYR A 138 -12.37 11.57 24.19
N ASN A 139 -12.48 12.45 23.18
CA ASN A 139 -12.40 13.90 23.35
C ASN A 139 -13.78 14.48 23.65
N ALA A 140 -14.06 14.72 24.94
CA ALA A 140 -15.33 15.28 25.37
C ALA A 140 -15.54 16.77 25.01
N LYS A 141 -14.50 17.46 24.50
CA LYS A 141 -14.56 18.88 24.15
C LYS A 141 -15.19 19.12 22.77
N ASP A 142 -15.19 18.10 21.92
CA ASP A 142 -15.69 18.21 20.54
C ASP A 142 -16.85 17.24 20.32
N SER A 143 -17.98 17.76 19.83
CA SER A 143 -19.12 16.93 19.43
C SER A 143 -18.94 16.27 18.05
N LYS A 144 -17.91 16.65 17.29
CA LYS A 144 -17.53 16.07 16.00
C LYS A 144 -16.26 15.25 16.16
N PRO A 145 -16.35 13.95 16.51
CA PRO A 145 -15.19 13.18 16.92
C PRO A 145 -14.27 12.79 15.76
N MET A 146 -14.67 13.00 14.50
CA MET A 146 -13.86 12.60 13.34
C MET A 146 -12.77 13.64 13.08
N ARG A 147 -11.51 13.21 13.27
CA ARG A 147 -10.32 14.03 13.01
C ARG A 147 -9.94 14.04 11.53
N ASP A 148 -9.83 12.88 10.92
CA ASP A 148 -9.52 12.73 9.50
C ASP A 148 -10.05 11.40 8.94
N ILE A 149 -10.27 11.34 7.62
CA ILE A 149 -10.58 10.14 6.86
C ILE A 149 -9.74 10.17 5.59
N ASN A 150 -9.09 9.05 5.28
CA ASN A 150 -8.38 8.90 4.01
C ASN A 150 -9.11 7.89 3.11
N PHE A 151 -9.47 8.31 1.92
CA PHE A 151 -10.12 7.52 0.86
C PHE A 151 -9.10 7.18 -0.21
N SER A 152 -8.99 5.90 -0.57
CA SER A 152 -8.03 5.45 -1.58
C SER A 152 -8.67 4.42 -2.54
N PRO A 153 -9.47 4.86 -3.52
CA PRO A 153 -9.87 4.02 -4.64
C PRO A 153 -8.70 3.82 -5.61
N SER A 154 -8.65 2.64 -6.23
CA SER A 154 -7.64 2.30 -7.23
C SER A 154 -8.19 1.38 -8.30
N PHE A 155 -7.61 1.50 -9.52
CA PHE A 155 -7.85 0.60 -10.65
C PHE A 155 -6.50 0.07 -11.11
N MET A 156 -6.36 -1.26 -11.12
CA MET A 156 -5.08 -1.92 -11.41
C MET A 156 -5.26 -2.97 -12.50
N PHE A 157 -4.30 -3.00 -13.41
CA PHE A 157 -4.02 -4.13 -14.27
C PHE A 157 -2.98 -5.00 -13.59
N ASN A 158 -3.21 -6.29 -13.49
CA ASN A 158 -2.35 -7.24 -12.80
C ASN A 158 -1.87 -8.32 -13.76
N TYR A 159 -0.60 -8.69 -13.60
CA TYR A 159 0.01 -9.85 -14.19
C TYR A 159 0.48 -10.79 -13.07
N THR A 160 -0.06 -12.00 -13.02
CA THR A 160 0.06 -12.91 -11.87
C THR A 160 0.86 -14.19 -12.16
N LYS A 161 1.51 -14.28 -13.32
CA LYS A 161 2.43 -15.39 -13.60
C LYS A 161 3.65 -15.29 -12.69
N GLN A 162 3.95 -16.39 -12.00
CA GLN A 162 5.15 -16.44 -11.16
C GLN A 162 6.40 -16.49 -12.00
N LEU A 163 7.33 -15.58 -11.70
CA LEU A 163 8.63 -15.48 -12.37
C LEU A 163 9.75 -15.71 -11.33
N ALA A 164 10.61 -16.70 -11.56
CA ALA A 164 11.75 -16.95 -10.67
C ALA A 164 12.72 -15.76 -10.68
N PHE A 165 13.03 -15.20 -9.50
CA PHE A 165 13.92 -14.05 -9.36
C PHE A 165 14.61 -14.04 -7.98
N LEU A 166 15.94 -13.88 -7.95
CA LEU A 166 16.75 -13.77 -6.72
C LEU A 166 16.47 -14.87 -5.66
N GLY A 167 16.32 -16.13 -6.10
CA GLY A 167 16.06 -17.26 -5.22
C GLY A 167 14.66 -17.29 -4.60
N GLY A 168 13.75 -16.48 -5.11
CA GLY A 168 12.32 -16.43 -4.82
C GLY A 168 11.54 -16.29 -6.11
N TYR A 169 10.33 -15.70 -6.00
CA TYR A 169 9.43 -15.51 -7.13
C TYR A 169 8.83 -14.11 -7.10
N ILE A 170 8.80 -13.43 -8.25
CA ILE A 170 7.87 -12.32 -8.46
C ILE A 170 6.49 -12.97 -8.60
N THR A 171 5.58 -12.66 -7.71
CA THR A 171 4.24 -13.26 -7.64
C THR A 171 3.21 -12.45 -8.39
N THR A 172 3.38 -11.11 -8.39
CA THR A 172 2.46 -10.19 -9.04
C THR A 172 3.20 -8.95 -9.52
N MET A 173 2.86 -8.48 -10.71
CA MET A 173 3.21 -7.16 -11.21
C MET A 173 1.92 -6.40 -11.47
N ARG A 174 1.84 -5.14 -11.03
CA ARG A 174 0.64 -4.32 -11.11
C ARG A 174 0.95 -2.96 -11.71
N LEU A 175 0.06 -2.48 -12.56
CA LEU A 175 0.10 -1.14 -13.14
C LEU A 175 -1.29 -0.52 -13.03
N GLY A 176 -1.38 0.73 -12.62
CA GLY A 176 -2.69 1.34 -12.56
C GLY A 176 -2.70 2.75 -11.98
N TYR A 177 -3.87 3.13 -11.53
CA TYR A 177 -4.17 4.45 -11.01
C TYR A 177 -4.69 4.34 -9.58
N ILE A 178 -4.18 5.21 -8.70
CA ILE A 178 -4.64 5.35 -7.32
C ILE A 178 -4.93 6.82 -7.03
N HIS A 179 -6.13 7.07 -6.56
CA HIS A 179 -6.51 8.33 -5.91
C HIS A 179 -6.34 8.20 -4.41
N LEU A 180 -5.91 9.27 -3.75
CA LEU A 180 -5.89 9.38 -2.29
C LEU A 180 -6.38 10.77 -1.90
N SER A 181 -7.42 10.85 -1.08
CA SER A 181 -7.97 12.13 -0.60
C SER A 181 -8.57 11.99 0.79
N ASN A 182 -8.76 13.09 1.48
CA ASN A 182 -9.48 13.11 2.76
C ASN A 182 -10.93 13.59 2.67
N GLY A 183 -11.45 13.85 1.47
CA GLY A 183 -12.84 14.21 1.25
C GLY A 183 -13.25 15.58 1.83
N GLU A 184 -12.32 16.37 2.32
CA GLU A 184 -12.60 17.71 2.85
C GLU A 184 -12.87 18.71 1.73
N ARG A 185 -13.64 19.75 2.02
CA ARG A 185 -13.94 20.81 1.07
C ARG A 185 -12.74 21.74 0.92
N LYS A 186 -12.54 22.27 -0.29
CA LYS A 186 -11.40 23.15 -0.62
C LYS A 186 -11.39 24.46 0.17
N ASP A 187 -12.55 24.94 0.57
CA ASP A 187 -12.75 26.15 1.35
C ASP A 187 -12.62 25.93 2.88
N ASN A 188 -12.55 24.66 3.33
CA ASN A 188 -12.32 24.37 4.73
C ASN A 188 -10.87 24.69 5.09
N LEU A 189 -10.70 25.72 5.90
CA LEU A 189 -9.42 26.04 6.52
C LEU A 189 -9.29 25.31 7.86
N VAL A 190 -8.08 25.02 8.25
CA VAL A 190 -7.81 24.62 9.62
C VAL A 190 -8.11 25.80 10.52
N VAL A 191 -9.01 25.62 11.47
CA VAL A 191 -9.54 26.71 12.31
C VAL A 191 -8.43 27.25 13.21
N GLY A 192 -7.99 28.49 12.92
CA GLY A 192 -7.08 29.28 13.75
C GLY A 192 -5.61 28.84 13.70
N GLU A 193 -4.70 29.73 13.34
CA GLU A 193 -3.25 29.51 13.43
C GLU A 193 -2.79 29.10 14.85
N ALA A 194 -3.56 29.48 15.88
CA ALA A 194 -3.28 29.18 17.27
C ALA A 194 -3.53 27.70 17.65
N ASP A 195 -4.36 26.99 16.86
CA ASP A 195 -4.78 25.62 17.16
C ASP A 195 -3.85 24.56 16.58
N ILE A 196 -2.94 24.95 15.69
CA ILE A 196 -1.98 24.05 15.06
C ILE A 196 -0.60 24.25 15.66
N ARG A 197 0.10 23.16 15.90
CA ARG A 197 1.50 23.19 16.28
C ARG A 197 2.34 23.45 15.03
N ASN A 198 2.95 24.63 15.01
CA ASN A 198 3.74 25.12 13.89
C ASN A 198 5.26 24.88 14.13
N ASP A 199 5.63 23.68 14.54
CA ASP A 199 7.00 23.35 14.86
C ASP A 199 7.81 23.14 13.56
N GLY A 200 8.22 24.24 12.93
CA GLY A 200 9.05 24.25 11.72
C GLY A 200 8.31 24.41 10.38
N LEU A 201 7.01 24.72 10.41
CA LEU A 201 6.25 25.01 9.19
C LEU A 201 6.37 26.49 8.81
N SER A 202 6.60 26.80 7.54
CA SER A 202 6.58 28.17 7.05
C SER A 202 5.16 28.73 7.10
N LYS A 203 4.97 29.86 7.76
CA LYS A 203 3.70 30.62 7.79
C LYS A 203 3.30 31.13 6.41
N ASP A 204 4.26 31.15 5.47
CA ASP A 204 4.09 31.71 4.14
C ASP A 204 3.53 30.71 3.13
N ASP A 205 3.28 29.44 3.54
CA ASP A 205 2.66 28.41 2.69
C ASP A 205 1.16 28.28 2.99
N PRO A 206 0.28 28.95 2.24
CA PRO A 206 -1.17 28.89 2.47
C PRO A 206 -1.78 27.51 2.23
N GLY A 207 -1.04 26.60 1.58
CA GLY A 207 -1.50 25.24 1.30
C GLY A 207 -1.63 24.37 2.54
N TRP A 208 -0.86 24.61 3.59
CA TRP A 208 -0.93 23.84 4.84
C TRP A 208 -2.20 24.16 5.65
N LEU A 209 -2.75 25.37 5.51
CA LEU A 209 -3.97 25.79 6.19
C LEU A 209 -5.23 25.09 5.65
N ARG A 210 -5.19 24.55 4.45
CA ARG A 210 -6.34 23.88 3.85
C ARG A 210 -6.47 22.46 4.38
N ARG A 211 -7.64 22.12 4.88
CA ARG A 211 -7.96 20.74 5.31
C ARG A 211 -8.03 19.77 4.14
N SER A 212 -8.50 20.21 3.00
CA SER A 212 -8.62 19.39 1.78
C SER A 212 -7.25 18.98 1.26
N LYS A 213 -7.01 17.68 1.20
CA LYS A 213 -5.78 17.07 0.66
C LYS A 213 -6.14 15.97 -0.31
N SER A 214 -5.47 15.96 -1.47
CA SER A 214 -5.64 14.89 -2.45
C SER A 214 -4.40 14.70 -3.32
N ILE A 215 -4.21 13.48 -3.79
CA ILE A 215 -3.16 13.13 -4.75
C ILE A 215 -3.63 12.01 -5.68
N ASP A 216 -3.43 12.20 -6.97
CA ASP A 216 -3.64 11.24 -8.02
C ASP A 216 -2.30 10.68 -8.50
N ARG A 217 -2.19 9.36 -8.68
CA ARG A 217 -0.92 8.70 -9.01
C ARG A 217 -1.12 7.60 -10.03
N PHE A 218 -0.26 7.56 -11.05
CA PHE A 218 0.00 6.32 -11.77
C PHE A 218 1.06 5.52 -11.04
N ILE A 219 0.79 4.24 -10.81
CA ILE A 219 1.59 3.37 -9.95
C ILE A 219 2.01 2.11 -10.69
N ALA A 220 3.25 1.70 -10.43
CA ALA A 220 3.77 0.37 -10.73
C ALA A 220 4.12 -0.33 -9.41
N GLN A 221 3.77 -1.60 -9.29
CA GLN A 221 4.03 -2.42 -8.10
C GLN A 221 4.59 -3.78 -8.53
N ILE A 222 5.53 -4.27 -7.76
CA ILE A 222 6.07 -5.63 -7.88
C ILE A 222 6.02 -6.27 -6.50
N ASP A 223 5.41 -7.46 -6.44
CA ASP A 223 5.37 -8.29 -5.24
C ASP A 223 6.31 -9.48 -5.44
N TRP A 224 7.22 -9.69 -4.49
CA TRP A 224 8.18 -10.76 -4.50
C TRP A 224 8.13 -11.56 -3.21
N GLN A 225 8.38 -12.87 -3.31
CA GLN A 225 8.35 -13.77 -2.18
C GLN A 225 9.50 -14.77 -2.22
N ARG A 226 10.03 -15.07 -1.02
CA ARG A 226 10.97 -16.16 -0.79
C ARG A 226 10.68 -16.82 0.56
N GLY A 227 10.13 -18.03 0.51
CA GLY A 227 9.73 -18.75 1.71
C GLY A 227 8.75 -17.94 2.57
N ARG A 228 9.17 -17.56 3.77
CA ARG A 228 8.36 -16.80 4.74
C ARG A 228 8.47 -15.28 4.59
N PHE A 229 9.33 -14.80 3.70
CA PHE A 229 9.53 -13.38 3.44
C PHE A 229 8.72 -12.93 2.24
N GLY A 230 8.02 -11.82 2.40
CA GLY A 230 7.38 -11.09 1.33
C GLY A 230 7.95 -9.68 1.21
N LEU A 231 8.05 -9.18 -0.02
CA LEU A 231 8.45 -7.82 -0.35
C LEU A 231 7.48 -7.27 -1.38
N SER A 232 6.92 -6.11 -1.12
CA SER A 232 6.18 -5.30 -2.10
C SER A 232 6.92 -3.99 -2.32
N LEU A 233 7.22 -3.67 -3.56
CA LEU A 233 7.82 -2.40 -3.97
C LEU A 233 6.83 -1.68 -4.87
N ARG A 234 6.57 -0.40 -4.55
CA ARG A 234 5.73 0.47 -5.37
C ARG A 234 6.51 1.72 -5.76
N ALA A 235 6.33 2.14 -7.00
CA ALA A 235 6.79 3.42 -7.50
C ALA A 235 5.67 4.12 -8.23
N TRP A 236 5.60 5.45 -8.16
CA TRP A 236 4.55 6.21 -8.80
C TRP A 236 5.00 7.56 -9.32
N VAL A 237 4.18 8.11 -10.19
CA VAL A 237 4.22 9.52 -10.60
C VAL A 237 2.88 10.16 -10.25
N PRO A 238 2.89 11.36 -9.66
CA PRO A 238 1.65 12.12 -9.47
C PRO A 238 1.09 12.55 -10.82
N VAL A 239 -0.24 12.58 -10.90
CA VAL A 239 -1.00 13.06 -12.05
C VAL A 239 -1.65 14.37 -11.67
N GLY A 240 -1.39 15.45 -12.39
CA GLY A 240 -1.96 16.77 -12.11
C GLY A 240 -2.07 17.60 -13.39
N LYS A 241 -2.50 18.86 -13.27
CA LYS A 241 -2.64 19.80 -14.40
C LYS A 241 -1.35 19.95 -15.21
N HIS A 242 -0.21 19.77 -14.56
CA HIS A 242 1.11 19.67 -15.19
C HIS A 242 1.72 18.35 -14.75
N LEU A 243 1.73 17.37 -15.57
CA LEU A 243 2.00 15.92 -15.38
C LEU A 243 3.10 15.54 -14.36
N ILE A 244 3.85 16.46 -13.80
CA ILE A 244 5.00 16.22 -12.93
C ILE A 244 5.15 17.23 -11.77
N SER A 245 4.48 18.37 -11.73
CA SER A 245 4.86 19.42 -10.79
C SER A 245 3.78 20.15 -10.03
N ASP A 246 2.51 20.03 -10.39
CA ASP A 246 1.48 20.84 -9.76
C ASP A 246 0.35 19.95 -9.22
N MET A 247 0.37 19.76 -7.91
CA MET A 247 -0.66 19.03 -7.15
C MET A 247 -1.86 19.91 -6.80
N GLY A 248 -2.01 21.06 -7.47
CA GLY A 248 -3.05 22.03 -7.17
C GLY A 248 -2.87 22.65 -5.79
N ASP A 249 -3.80 22.41 -4.88
CA ASP A 249 -3.81 23.03 -3.54
C ASP A 249 -2.82 22.39 -2.52
N ASN A 250 -1.88 21.49 -2.97
CA ASN A 250 -1.05 20.68 -2.07
C ASN A 250 0.40 20.63 -2.50
N ASP A 251 1.02 21.76 -2.77
CA ASP A 251 2.35 21.90 -3.37
C ASP A 251 3.44 21.06 -2.68
N ASN A 252 3.35 20.88 -1.36
CA ASN A 252 4.35 20.17 -0.57
C ASN A 252 4.02 18.68 -0.29
N LEU A 253 2.84 18.20 -0.68
CA LEU A 253 2.41 16.83 -0.35
C LEU A 253 3.36 15.75 -0.89
N THR A 254 3.91 15.95 -2.09
CA THR A 254 4.87 15.03 -2.71
C THR A 254 6.18 14.92 -1.95
N SER A 255 6.59 15.93 -1.20
CA SER A 255 7.80 15.89 -0.37
C SER A 255 7.67 14.90 0.79
N TYR A 256 6.46 14.61 1.25
CA TYR A 256 6.16 13.73 2.38
C TYR A 256 5.66 12.36 1.94
N ILE A 257 4.81 12.29 0.93
CA ILE A 257 4.33 11.01 0.37
C ILE A 257 5.42 10.36 -0.50
N GLY A 258 6.26 11.17 -1.17
CA GLY A 258 7.34 10.72 -2.03
C GLY A 258 6.85 10.13 -3.36
N PHE A 259 7.69 9.27 -3.94
CA PHE A 259 7.49 8.65 -5.26
C PHE A 259 7.53 7.12 -5.21
N GLY A 260 7.58 6.54 -4.02
CA GLY A 260 7.53 5.10 -3.84
C GLY A 260 7.53 4.69 -2.39
N ASP A 261 7.15 3.44 -2.16
CA ASP A 261 7.17 2.79 -0.87
C ASP A 261 7.58 1.33 -0.96
N MET A 262 7.84 0.77 0.20
CA MET A 262 8.24 -0.61 0.37
C MET A 262 7.47 -1.21 1.55
N ALA A 263 6.97 -2.42 1.38
CA ALA A 263 6.45 -3.24 2.46
C ALA A 263 7.22 -4.56 2.53
N LEU A 264 7.70 -4.90 3.72
CA LEU A 264 8.30 -6.18 4.04
C LEU A 264 7.37 -6.95 4.96
N SER A 265 7.29 -8.25 4.78
CA SER A 265 6.56 -9.14 5.69
C SER A 265 7.39 -10.38 6.01
N TYR A 266 7.25 -10.87 7.23
CA TYR A 266 7.81 -12.14 7.67
C TYR A 266 6.78 -12.90 8.49
N GLU A 267 6.51 -14.11 8.07
CA GLU A 267 5.54 -14.95 8.73
C GLU A 267 6.19 -16.17 9.39
N TYR A 268 5.84 -16.39 10.68
CA TYR A 268 6.28 -17.55 11.44
C TYR A 268 5.13 -18.12 12.27
N LYS A 269 4.61 -19.29 11.90
CA LYS A 269 3.47 -19.95 12.53
C LYS A 269 2.26 -19.00 12.60
N ARG A 270 1.88 -18.55 13.80
CA ARG A 270 0.77 -17.61 14.04
C ARG A 270 1.20 -16.15 14.07
N HIS A 271 2.48 -15.86 13.88
CA HIS A 271 3.05 -14.53 13.97
C HIS A 271 3.28 -13.95 12.59
N LEU A 272 2.80 -12.74 12.33
CA LEU A 272 3.09 -11.95 11.15
C LEU A 272 3.73 -10.65 11.59
N PHE A 273 4.91 -10.38 11.08
CA PHE A 273 5.64 -9.12 11.25
C PHE A 273 5.64 -8.36 9.93
N GLU A 274 5.35 -7.08 9.99
CA GLU A 274 5.27 -6.21 8.84
C GLU A 274 6.08 -4.93 9.09
N LEU A 275 6.82 -4.49 8.08
CA LEU A 275 7.48 -3.20 8.04
C LEU A 275 7.05 -2.48 6.77
N TYR A 276 6.48 -1.30 6.92
CA TYR A 276 6.17 -0.42 5.81
C TYR A 276 7.01 0.85 5.90
N VAL A 277 7.56 1.25 4.76
CA VAL A 277 8.38 2.46 4.59
C VAL A 277 7.85 3.22 3.40
N ASN A 278 7.35 4.43 3.60
CA ASN A 278 7.01 5.29 2.49
C ASN A 278 8.17 6.25 2.12
N ASN A 279 8.01 6.98 1.03
CA ASN A 279 8.95 8.00 0.58
C ASN A 279 10.39 7.49 0.38
N ILE A 280 10.53 6.25 -0.12
CA ILE A 280 11.85 5.62 -0.34
C ILE A 280 12.65 6.25 -1.49
N PHE A 281 12.00 6.99 -2.42
CA PHE A 281 12.65 7.60 -3.59
C PHE A 281 12.75 9.12 -3.54
N ASN A 282 12.20 9.79 -2.51
CA ASN A 282 12.21 11.26 -2.48
C ASN A 282 13.61 11.83 -2.42
N ASN A 283 14.44 11.31 -1.53
CA ASN A 283 15.81 11.81 -1.33
C ASN A 283 16.73 11.54 -2.51
N TYR A 284 16.43 10.55 -3.34
CA TYR A 284 17.18 10.28 -4.58
C TYR A 284 17.05 11.40 -5.61
N PHE A 285 15.95 12.15 -5.56
CA PHE A 285 15.64 13.24 -6.49
C PHE A 285 15.84 14.64 -5.89
N SER A 286 16.06 14.76 -4.57
CA SER A 286 16.36 16.01 -3.89
C SER A 286 17.87 16.18 -3.70
N LYS A 287 18.32 17.42 -3.59
CA LYS A 287 19.73 17.72 -3.27
C LYS A 287 20.05 17.54 -1.77
N GLU A 288 19.02 17.35 -0.94
CA GLU A 288 19.12 17.27 0.52
C GLU A 288 18.90 15.82 0.96
N TYR A 289 19.93 15.00 0.83
CA TYR A 289 19.89 13.56 1.16
C TYR A 289 19.58 13.24 2.63
N TRP A 290 19.72 14.19 3.53
CA TRP A 290 19.62 13.98 4.98
C TRP A 290 18.24 14.35 5.58
N ASP A 291 17.37 15.01 4.82
CA ASP A 291 16.04 15.41 5.26
C ASP A 291 14.97 14.43 4.74
N TRP A 292 15.02 13.20 5.24
CA TRP A 292 14.03 12.20 4.89
C TRP A 292 12.70 12.47 5.58
N LYS A 293 11.68 12.84 4.80
CA LYS A 293 10.32 13.15 5.26
C LYS A 293 9.37 11.97 5.08
N GLY A 294 9.83 10.78 5.40
CA GLY A 294 9.03 9.56 5.27
C GLY A 294 8.44 9.07 6.58
N ARG A 295 7.84 7.90 6.51
CA ARG A 295 7.21 7.18 7.62
C ARG A 295 7.67 5.74 7.67
N LEU A 296 7.94 5.29 8.89
CA LEU A 296 8.11 3.89 9.24
C LEU A 296 6.84 3.42 9.96
N GLU A 297 6.34 2.27 9.56
CA GLU A 297 5.22 1.60 10.23
C GLU A 297 5.60 0.15 10.51
N LEU A 298 5.56 -0.23 11.77
CA LEU A 298 5.74 -1.60 12.22
C LEU A 298 4.38 -2.18 12.57
N GLY A 299 4.07 -3.32 11.96
CA GLY A 299 2.88 -4.11 12.24
C GLY A 299 3.26 -5.46 12.85
N TYR A 300 2.52 -5.90 13.85
CA TYR A 300 2.60 -7.24 14.36
C TYR A 300 1.20 -7.83 14.54
N THR A 301 0.98 -9.03 14.00
CA THR A 301 -0.28 -9.75 14.15
C THR A 301 -0.02 -11.11 14.79
N TYR A 302 -0.73 -11.41 15.88
CA TYR A 302 -0.86 -12.76 16.40
C TYR A 302 -2.21 -13.35 15.97
N ARG A 303 -2.19 -14.38 15.12
CA ARG A 303 -3.40 -14.98 14.58
C ARG A 303 -4.10 -15.86 15.60
N LEU A 304 -5.30 -15.48 16.00
CA LEU A 304 -6.20 -16.28 16.84
C LEU A 304 -6.85 -17.38 16.00
N SER A 305 -7.24 -17.02 14.79
CA SER A 305 -7.86 -17.92 13.80
C SER A 305 -7.40 -17.55 12.38
N LYS A 306 -7.91 -18.25 11.35
CA LYS A 306 -7.69 -17.88 9.93
C LYS A 306 -8.18 -16.46 9.61
N ARG A 307 -9.22 -15.98 10.30
CA ARG A 307 -9.91 -14.71 10.00
C ARG A 307 -9.64 -13.58 10.98
N VAL A 308 -9.17 -13.88 12.19
CA VAL A 308 -9.03 -12.88 13.26
C VAL A 308 -7.65 -12.98 13.90
N GLY A 309 -7.01 -11.84 14.13
CA GLY A 309 -5.76 -11.72 14.88
C GLY A 309 -5.77 -10.54 15.84
N ILE A 310 -4.93 -10.60 16.86
CA ILE A 310 -4.57 -9.44 17.68
C ILE A 310 -3.53 -8.67 16.91
N TYR A 311 -3.75 -7.38 16.74
CA TYR A 311 -2.90 -6.51 15.93
C TYR A 311 -2.28 -5.40 16.77
N PHE A 312 -1.01 -5.15 16.55
CA PHE A 312 -0.24 -4.04 17.12
C PHE A 312 0.37 -3.24 15.97
N GLN A 313 0.29 -1.93 16.06
CA GLN A 313 0.86 -1.00 15.11
C GLN A 313 1.68 0.07 15.82
N VAL A 314 2.88 0.36 15.31
CA VAL A 314 3.70 1.50 15.72
C VAL A 314 4.07 2.27 14.47
N ILE A 315 3.90 3.59 14.52
CA ILE A 315 4.24 4.50 13.43
C ILE A 315 5.21 5.56 13.94
N HIS A 316 6.21 5.87 13.14
CA HIS A 316 7.12 7.00 13.35
C HIS A 316 7.37 7.73 12.05
N GLY A 317 7.28 9.05 12.07
CA GLY A 317 7.55 9.92 10.92
C GLY A 317 6.33 10.73 10.48
N PHE A 318 6.27 11.04 9.19
CA PHE A 318 5.32 11.97 8.60
C PHE A 318 4.12 11.28 7.95
N GLY A 319 2.96 11.96 7.94
CA GLY A 319 1.82 11.55 7.12
C GLY A 319 1.14 10.26 7.58
N ASP A 320 0.88 10.11 8.89
CA ASP A 320 -0.03 9.07 9.36
C ASP A 320 -1.43 9.29 8.74
N SER A 321 -1.89 10.54 8.73
CA SER A 321 -3.08 10.94 7.98
C SER A 321 -2.78 12.11 7.02
N LEU A 322 -3.68 12.35 6.05
CA LEU A 322 -3.51 13.47 5.12
C LEU A 322 -3.65 14.83 5.79
N TYR A 323 -4.45 14.92 6.85
CA TYR A 323 -4.61 16.15 7.62
C TYR A 323 -3.31 16.66 8.23
N GLU A 324 -2.47 15.75 8.71
CA GLU A 324 -1.19 16.03 9.37
C GLU A 324 0.02 15.52 8.55
N PHE A 325 -0.11 15.51 7.21
CA PHE A 325 0.88 14.91 6.30
C PHE A 325 2.30 15.43 6.49
N ASN A 326 2.45 16.69 6.91
CA ASN A 326 3.71 17.41 7.10
C ASN A 326 4.17 17.48 8.58
N TYR A 327 3.51 16.74 9.47
CA TYR A 327 3.85 16.69 10.88
C TYR A 327 4.46 15.33 11.26
N SER A 328 5.65 15.38 11.86
CA SER A 328 6.33 14.16 12.35
C SER A 328 5.80 13.76 13.70
N LEU A 329 5.43 12.50 13.83
CA LEU A 329 4.84 11.99 15.05
C LEU A 329 5.25 10.53 15.32
N THR A 330 5.04 10.10 16.56
CA THR A 330 5.15 8.69 16.95
C THR A 330 3.84 8.27 17.58
N ARG A 331 3.24 7.22 17.04
CA ARG A 331 1.99 6.64 17.54
C ARG A 331 2.09 5.13 17.69
N ALA A 332 1.37 4.58 18.65
CA ALA A 332 1.19 3.14 18.78
C ALA A 332 -0.24 2.79 19.16
N GLY A 333 -0.69 1.63 18.74
CA GLY A 333 -2.00 1.12 19.11
C GLY A 333 -2.08 -0.40 19.01
N SER A 334 -3.12 -0.93 19.64
CA SER A 334 -3.42 -2.35 19.59
C SER A 334 -4.92 -2.58 19.39
N GLY A 335 -5.27 -3.71 18.81
CA GLY A 335 -6.66 -4.05 18.57
C GLY A 335 -6.82 -5.36 17.81
N LEU A 336 -7.77 -5.40 16.90
CA LEU A 336 -8.09 -6.58 16.12
C LEU A 336 -7.82 -6.33 14.64
N ARG A 337 -7.32 -7.37 13.96
CA ARG A 337 -7.19 -7.45 12.52
C ARG A 337 -8.09 -8.56 11.98
N LEU A 338 -8.78 -8.25 10.88
CA LEU A 338 -9.62 -9.19 10.14
C LEU A 338 -8.95 -9.56 8.82
N ASN A 339 -9.03 -10.82 8.45
CA ASN A 339 -8.66 -11.35 7.14
C ASN A 339 -9.88 -12.06 6.55
N PHE A 340 -10.14 -11.87 5.28
CA PHE A 340 -11.24 -12.53 4.56
C PHE A 340 -10.74 -13.69 3.72
#